data_2ff5dade3c47d8fcf25fe2d88cf4935d
#
_entry.id   2ff5dade3c47d8fcf25fe2d88cf4935d
#
_cell.length_a   1.000
_cell.length_b   1.000
_cell.length_c   1.000
_cell.angle_alpha   90.00
_cell.angle_beta   90.00
_cell.angle_gamma   90.00
#
_symmetry.space_group_name_H-M   'P 1'
#
loop_
_entity.id
_entity.type
_entity.pdbx_description
1 polymer ?
#
loop_
_entity_poly.entity_id
_entity_poly.type
_entity_poly.pdbx_seq_one_letter_code
_entity_poly.pdbx_strand_id
1 'polypeptide(L)'
;MAAQSRNIAELENASVWRLLVQYSLPSIAGMVVYSLYNIIDSVFIGHGVGPLALSGLAVTFPIMNLTFALGTLVGIGGAAISSIRLGKKDQEGTERTLGNVLIMSLIAAVVLVTPTLLLLTEILTAFGASGQTLTYAYDFMLVTLLGLPVTYVFFNLNHVMRATGYPKKAMGSTLLSVGVNIILAPIFIFWFKWGITGAALATLLAQVTGMARVLLHFSDAASTVHFRRGIWELRKAIVTGILSIGMAPCLVNVCGSAVTIAINRQLADHGGDLAIGAYGIINRILILFAMLVIGLTQGMQPIIGYNHGAMKPGRVLLTLKYGVLAGTSFTTLGFLACVLFPRGIAGLFTDDTALISLAANGLTICVLAFPLIGSQIIIGNFFQAIGKARLAIFLSLTRQMLFLLPFLLVLPRFWGQDGVWASLPLADVLSFIVTLLFIRRFLKYYRLKNRHYLDHSPGGA
;
A
#
# COMPACT_ATOMS: atom_id res chain seq x y z
N MET A 1 -27.86 13.34 -11.77
CA MET A 1 -28.65 12.17 -11.28
C MET A 1 -28.44 10.91 -12.14
N ALA A 2 -28.57 10.92 -13.49
CA ALA A 2 -28.40 9.70 -14.29
C ALA A 2 -27.02 9.03 -14.23
N ALA A 3 -25.92 9.78 -14.17
CA ALA A 3 -24.58 9.22 -14.05
C ALA A 3 -24.25 8.70 -12.63
N GLN A 4 -24.84 9.28 -11.60
CA GLN A 4 -24.72 8.84 -10.20
C GLN A 4 -25.37 7.47 -9.99
N SER A 5 -26.59 7.30 -10.49
CA SER A 5 -27.32 6.04 -10.40
C SER A 5 -26.60 4.92 -11.17
N ARG A 6 -25.88 5.26 -12.25
CA ARG A 6 -25.16 4.30 -13.09
C ARG A 6 -23.98 3.64 -12.40
N ASN A 7 -23.10 4.42 -11.72
CA ASN A 7 -21.92 3.85 -11.06
C ASN A 7 -22.28 2.93 -9.87
N ILE A 8 -23.31 3.32 -9.10
CA ILE A 8 -23.83 2.46 -8.00
C ILE A 8 -24.55 1.25 -8.56
N ALA A 9 -25.39 1.44 -9.59
CA ALA A 9 -26.09 0.34 -10.25
C ALA A 9 -25.10 -0.66 -10.90
N GLU A 10 -23.96 -0.20 -11.40
CA GLU A 10 -22.90 -1.07 -11.89
C GLU A 10 -22.31 -1.94 -10.77
N LEU A 11 -21.97 -1.37 -9.60
CA LEU A 11 -21.48 -2.13 -8.44
C LEU A 11 -22.50 -3.18 -7.98
N GLU A 12 -23.77 -2.88 -8.10
CA GLU A 12 -24.86 -3.75 -7.68
C GLU A 12 -25.18 -4.87 -8.67
N ASN A 13 -25.17 -4.59 -9.99
CA ASN A 13 -25.76 -5.47 -11.00
C ASN A 13 -24.78 -5.96 -12.05
N ALA A 14 -23.65 -5.29 -12.33
CA ALA A 14 -22.70 -5.73 -13.35
C ALA A 14 -22.01 -7.04 -12.91
N SER A 15 -21.55 -7.83 -13.90
CA SER A 15 -20.81 -9.07 -13.61
C SER A 15 -19.58 -8.77 -12.73
N VAL A 16 -19.33 -9.62 -11.75
CA VAL A 16 -18.23 -9.44 -10.78
C VAL A 16 -16.88 -9.41 -11.49
N TRP A 17 -16.70 -10.24 -12.52
CA TRP A 17 -15.46 -10.24 -13.31
C TRP A 17 -15.22 -8.89 -14.02
N ARG A 18 -16.25 -8.36 -14.67
CA ARG A 18 -16.17 -7.03 -15.32
C ARG A 18 -15.84 -5.94 -14.33
N LEU A 19 -16.49 -5.94 -13.16
CA LEU A 19 -16.19 -4.98 -12.09
C LEU A 19 -14.75 -5.12 -11.60
N LEU A 20 -14.29 -6.36 -11.38
CA LEU A 20 -12.93 -6.62 -10.93
C LEU A 20 -11.92 -6.01 -11.90
N VAL A 21 -12.05 -6.25 -13.18
CA VAL A 21 -11.17 -5.67 -14.22
C VAL A 21 -11.27 -4.14 -14.23
N GLN A 22 -12.51 -3.61 -14.21
CA GLN A 22 -12.77 -2.17 -14.28
C GLN A 22 -12.19 -1.38 -13.08
N TYR A 23 -12.14 -1.99 -11.90
CA TYR A 23 -11.62 -1.35 -10.67
C TYR A 23 -10.16 -1.68 -10.41
N SER A 24 -9.73 -2.92 -10.70
CA SER A 24 -8.36 -3.35 -10.42
C SER A 24 -7.36 -2.85 -11.43
N LEU A 25 -7.70 -2.84 -12.73
CA LEU A 25 -6.76 -2.40 -13.77
C LEU A 25 -6.29 -0.93 -13.57
N PRO A 26 -7.20 0.05 -13.32
CA PRO A 26 -6.77 1.39 -12.97
C PRO A 26 -5.95 1.45 -11.68
N SER A 27 -6.30 0.64 -10.67
CA SER A 27 -5.56 0.62 -9.41
C SER A 27 -4.16 0.06 -9.57
N ILE A 28 -4.01 -1.05 -10.30
CA ILE A 28 -2.71 -1.66 -10.63
C ILE A 28 -1.86 -0.67 -11.44
N ALA A 29 -2.43 -0.06 -12.49
CA ALA A 29 -1.72 0.93 -13.29
C ALA A 29 -1.23 2.11 -12.43
N GLY A 30 -2.10 2.63 -11.53
CA GLY A 30 -1.73 3.69 -10.60
C GLY A 30 -0.59 3.29 -9.66
N MET A 31 -0.58 2.06 -9.13
CA MET A 31 0.49 1.56 -8.25
C MET A 31 1.81 1.36 -8.99
N VAL A 32 1.76 0.82 -10.21
CA VAL A 32 2.97 0.64 -11.05
C VAL A 32 3.57 2.00 -11.42
N VAL A 33 2.75 2.94 -11.88
CA VAL A 33 3.21 4.30 -12.22
C VAL A 33 3.78 5.02 -11.00
N TYR A 34 3.15 4.88 -9.83
CA TYR A 34 3.67 5.44 -8.58
C TYR A 34 5.01 4.82 -8.17
N SER A 35 5.19 3.51 -8.39
CA SER A 35 6.48 2.85 -8.12
C SER A 35 7.58 3.32 -9.08
N LEU A 36 7.28 3.41 -10.37
CA LEU A 36 8.22 3.91 -11.38
C LEU A 36 8.60 5.37 -11.11
N TYR A 37 7.64 6.19 -10.70
CA TYR A 37 7.89 7.58 -10.31
C TYR A 37 8.95 7.70 -9.21
N ASN A 38 8.87 6.89 -8.14
CA ASN A 38 9.87 6.92 -7.07
C ASN A 38 11.29 6.59 -7.56
N ILE A 39 11.40 5.72 -8.57
CA ILE A 39 12.68 5.39 -9.20
C ILE A 39 13.18 6.60 -10.01
N ILE A 40 12.33 7.20 -10.83
CA ILE A 40 12.67 8.37 -11.66
C ILE A 40 13.11 9.56 -10.79
N ASP A 41 12.40 9.82 -9.70
CA ASP A 41 12.74 10.88 -8.76
C ASP A 41 14.12 10.67 -8.13
N SER A 42 14.44 9.44 -7.73
CA SER A 42 15.77 9.07 -7.23
C SER A 42 16.87 9.26 -8.28
N VAL A 43 16.58 8.97 -9.56
CA VAL A 43 17.51 9.20 -10.68
C VAL A 43 17.76 10.69 -10.87
N PHE A 44 16.74 11.54 -10.84
CA PHE A 44 16.90 12.99 -10.95
C PHE A 44 17.72 13.58 -9.80
N ILE A 45 17.48 13.12 -8.56
CA ILE A 45 18.26 13.56 -7.40
C ILE A 45 19.72 13.12 -7.53
N GLY A 46 19.96 11.85 -7.92
CA GLY A 46 21.32 11.31 -8.08
C GLY A 46 22.16 12.06 -9.11
N HIS A 47 21.58 12.36 -10.28
CA HIS A 47 22.29 13.07 -11.36
C HIS A 47 22.34 14.58 -11.17
N GLY A 48 21.31 15.18 -10.57
CA GLY A 48 21.22 16.62 -10.45
C GLY A 48 21.81 17.22 -9.18
N VAL A 49 21.88 16.44 -8.08
CA VAL A 49 22.37 16.91 -6.80
C VAL A 49 23.64 16.16 -6.37
N GLY A 50 23.69 14.86 -6.66
CA GLY A 50 24.88 14.04 -6.41
C GLY A 50 24.69 12.95 -5.35
N PRO A 51 25.73 12.12 -5.12
CA PRO A 51 25.65 10.93 -4.27
C PRO A 51 25.39 11.24 -2.79
N LEU A 52 25.87 12.37 -2.26
CA LEU A 52 25.60 12.77 -0.88
C LEU A 52 24.13 13.07 -0.62
N ALA A 53 23.42 13.64 -1.62
CA ALA A 53 22.00 13.87 -1.53
C ALA A 53 21.20 12.55 -1.53
N LEU A 54 21.59 11.55 -2.33
CA LEU A 54 21.00 10.21 -2.28
C LEU A 54 21.23 9.53 -0.92
N SER A 55 22.41 9.68 -0.34
CA SER A 55 22.70 9.18 1.01
C SER A 55 21.86 9.90 2.06
N GLY A 56 21.71 11.23 1.94
CA GLY A 56 20.79 12.01 2.78
C GLY A 56 19.35 11.54 2.66
N LEU A 57 18.86 11.28 1.43
CA LEU A 57 17.53 10.75 1.20
C LEU A 57 17.34 9.37 1.85
N ALA A 58 18.35 8.50 1.80
CA ALA A 58 18.28 7.17 2.41
C ALA A 58 18.08 7.24 3.93
N VAL A 59 18.68 8.20 4.62
CA VAL A 59 18.48 8.43 6.06
C VAL A 59 17.05 8.83 6.39
N THR A 60 16.31 9.42 5.45
CA THR A 60 14.91 9.84 5.67
C THR A 60 13.90 8.69 5.57
N PHE A 61 14.25 7.54 4.97
CA PHE A 61 13.32 6.43 4.73
C PHE A 61 12.54 5.95 5.95
N PRO A 62 13.13 5.80 7.16
CA PRO A 62 12.36 5.38 8.33
C PRO A 62 11.23 6.35 8.67
N ILE A 63 11.49 7.67 8.58
CA ILE A 63 10.46 8.69 8.82
C ILE A 63 9.38 8.61 7.74
N MET A 64 9.79 8.49 6.47
CA MET A 64 8.85 8.37 5.36
C MET A 64 7.96 7.13 5.47
N ASN A 65 8.51 5.99 5.91
CA ASN A 65 7.72 4.77 6.17
C ASN A 65 6.71 4.96 7.30
N LEU A 66 7.09 5.65 8.37
CA LEU A 66 6.18 5.97 9.47
C LEU A 66 5.05 6.90 9.00
N THR A 67 5.38 7.94 8.22
CA THR A 67 4.39 8.85 7.64
C THR A 67 3.42 8.10 6.72
N PHE A 68 3.94 7.21 5.87
CA PHE A 68 3.12 6.38 4.99
C PHE A 68 2.20 5.42 5.78
N ALA A 69 2.72 4.79 6.84
CA ALA A 69 1.94 3.90 7.70
C ALA A 69 0.74 4.62 8.33
N LEU A 70 0.95 5.81 8.89
CA LEU A 70 -0.13 6.62 9.49
C LEU A 70 -1.10 7.19 8.44
N GLY A 71 -0.61 7.54 7.26
CA GLY A 71 -1.46 7.91 6.12
C GLY A 71 -2.41 6.79 5.74
N THR A 72 -1.91 5.57 5.55
CA THR A 72 -2.72 4.41 5.16
C THR A 72 -3.79 4.03 6.19
N LEU A 73 -3.54 4.31 7.48
CA LEU A 73 -4.49 4.07 8.56
C LEU A 73 -5.82 4.79 8.31
N VAL A 74 -5.77 6.06 7.96
CA VAL A 74 -6.98 6.87 7.73
C VAL A 74 -7.62 6.56 6.36
N GLY A 75 -6.80 6.49 5.30
CA GLY A 75 -7.28 6.33 3.93
C GLY A 75 -7.96 4.99 3.67
N ILE A 76 -7.30 3.90 4.04
CA ILE A 76 -7.81 2.55 3.79
C ILE A 76 -8.99 2.24 4.71
N GLY A 77 -8.91 2.66 5.99
CA GLY A 77 -10.03 2.53 6.92
C GLY A 77 -11.27 3.29 6.47
N GLY A 78 -11.09 4.54 6.03
CA GLY A 78 -12.15 5.38 5.50
C GLY A 78 -12.79 4.82 4.23
N ALA A 79 -11.98 4.31 3.30
CA ALA A 79 -12.44 3.68 2.08
C ALA A 79 -13.31 2.44 2.35
N ALA A 80 -12.89 1.57 3.29
CA ALA A 80 -13.65 0.37 3.64
C ALA A 80 -15.02 0.73 4.25
N ILE A 81 -15.06 1.69 5.21
CA ILE A 81 -16.32 2.12 5.82
C ILE A 81 -17.22 2.79 4.79
N SER A 82 -16.67 3.66 3.93
CA SER A 82 -17.44 4.34 2.88
C SER A 82 -18.11 3.34 1.93
N SER A 83 -17.39 2.31 1.47
CA SER A 83 -17.97 1.30 0.57
C SER A 83 -19.05 0.45 1.24
N ILE A 84 -18.88 0.06 2.53
CA ILE A 84 -19.88 -0.71 3.28
C ILE A 84 -21.16 0.13 3.50
N ARG A 85 -21.01 1.40 3.89
CA ARG A 85 -22.17 2.29 4.11
C ARG A 85 -22.92 2.59 2.81
N LEU A 86 -22.17 2.80 1.72
CA LEU A 86 -22.76 3.00 0.41
C LEU A 86 -23.59 1.77 -0.01
N GLY A 87 -23.11 0.56 0.25
CA GLY A 87 -23.85 -0.68 0.03
C GLY A 87 -25.12 -0.80 0.91
N LYS A 88 -25.10 -0.26 2.13
CA LYS A 88 -26.27 -0.17 3.00
C LYS A 88 -27.26 0.92 2.60
N LYS A 89 -26.98 1.68 1.54
CA LYS A 89 -27.72 2.86 1.09
C LYS A 89 -27.73 3.98 2.15
N ASP A 90 -26.75 3.98 3.08
CA ASP A 90 -26.54 5.02 4.08
C ASP A 90 -25.71 6.17 3.47
N GLN A 91 -26.38 6.99 2.68
CA GLN A 91 -25.78 8.13 1.99
C GLN A 91 -25.19 9.14 2.98
N GLU A 92 -25.96 9.53 3.99
CA GLU A 92 -25.55 10.49 5.01
C GLU A 92 -24.34 9.98 5.79
N GLY A 93 -24.36 8.71 6.21
CA GLY A 93 -23.23 8.09 6.89
C GLY A 93 -21.97 8.01 6.02
N THR A 94 -22.13 7.83 4.71
CA THR A 94 -20.99 7.82 3.77
C THR A 94 -20.39 9.22 3.63
N GLU A 95 -21.20 10.26 3.50
CA GLU A 95 -20.75 11.66 3.45
C GLU A 95 -20.10 12.10 4.76
N ARG A 96 -20.65 11.72 5.91
CA ARG A 96 -20.02 11.93 7.23
C ARG A 96 -18.67 11.19 7.33
N THR A 97 -18.55 10.00 6.73
CA THR A 97 -17.27 9.29 6.67
C THR A 97 -16.26 10.08 5.85
N LEU A 98 -16.65 10.66 4.71
CA LEU A 98 -15.79 11.54 3.90
C LEU A 98 -15.26 12.73 4.71
N GLY A 99 -16.15 13.46 5.43
CA GLY A 99 -15.74 14.58 6.28
C GLY A 99 -14.81 14.16 7.42
N ASN A 100 -15.10 13.02 8.08
CA ASN A 100 -14.24 12.49 9.14
C ASN A 100 -12.86 12.07 8.60
N VAL A 101 -12.77 11.47 7.38
CA VAL A 101 -11.48 11.13 6.74
C VAL A 101 -10.66 12.38 6.49
N LEU A 102 -11.26 13.47 5.99
CA LEU A 102 -10.56 14.73 5.76
C LEU A 102 -10.01 15.31 7.07
N ILE A 103 -10.83 15.43 8.10
CA ILE A 103 -10.41 15.99 9.40
C ILE A 103 -9.35 15.11 10.05
N MET A 104 -9.54 13.77 10.07
CA MET A 104 -8.56 12.84 10.62
C MET A 104 -7.25 12.89 9.85
N SER A 105 -7.27 13.12 8.53
CA SER A 105 -6.05 13.32 7.73
C SER A 105 -5.26 14.54 8.17
N LEU A 106 -5.95 15.66 8.41
CA LEU A 106 -5.33 16.88 8.90
C LEU A 106 -4.80 16.71 10.33
N ILE A 107 -5.59 16.11 11.22
CA ILE A 107 -5.16 15.84 12.61
C ILE A 107 -3.94 14.92 12.62
N ALA A 108 -3.97 13.82 11.86
CA ALA A 108 -2.84 12.89 11.78
C ALA A 108 -1.59 13.56 11.24
N ALA A 109 -1.73 14.45 10.24
CA ALA A 109 -0.60 15.22 9.73
C ALA A 109 -0.03 16.14 10.81
N VAL A 110 -0.86 16.93 11.51
CA VAL A 110 -0.40 17.85 12.56
C VAL A 110 0.26 17.10 13.71
N VAL A 111 -0.37 16.00 14.18
CA VAL A 111 0.14 15.17 15.28
C VAL A 111 1.51 14.56 14.94
N LEU A 112 1.75 14.23 13.68
CA LEU A 112 3.04 13.68 13.27
C LEU A 112 4.07 14.78 12.96
N VAL A 113 3.66 15.81 12.24
CA VAL A 113 4.56 16.90 11.79
C VAL A 113 5.15 17.65 12.98
N THR A 114 4.33 18.02 13.95
CA THR A 114 4.77 18.88 15.06
C THR A 114 5.94 18.28 15.86
N PRO A 115 5.85 17.06 16.43
CA PRO A 115 6.97 16.48 17.17
C PRO A 115 8.15 16.13 16.27
N THR A 116 7.89 15.69 15.02
CA THR A 116 8.97 15.34 14.11
C THR A 116 9.78 16.55 13.67
N LEU A 117 9.15 17.70 13.43
CA LEU A 117 9.86 18.94 13.10
C LEU A 117 10.68 19.49 14.30
N LEU A 118 10.10 19.40 15.51
CA LEU A 118 10.81 19.87 16.73
C LEU A 118 12.07 19.06 17.02
N LEU A 119 12.09 17.78 16.66
CA LEU A 119 13.18 16.84 16.93
C LEU A 119 13.84 16.34 15.63
N LEU A 120 13.69 17.08 14.51
CA LEU A 120 14.10 16.59 13.19
C LEU A 120 15.61 16.31 13.13
N THR A 121 16.43 17.20 13.65
CA THR A 121 17.89 17.05 13.65
C THR A 121 18.32 15.84 14.48
N GLU A 122 17.76 15.69 15.68
CA GLU A 122 18.05 14.57 16.59
C GLU A 122 17.62 13.23 15.99
N ILE A 123 16.44 13.19 15.38
CA ILE A 123 15.92 11.98 14.74
C ILE A 123 16.78 11.59 13.54
N LEU A 124 17.13 12.53 12.66
CA LEU A 124 18.00 12.27 11.50
C LEU A 124 19.39 11.81 11.93
N THR A 125 19.96 12.42 12.95
CA THR A 125 21.25 12.02 13.51
C THR A 125 21.18 10.62 14.12
N ALA A 126 20.11 10.29 14.85
CA ALA A 126 19.88 8.94 15.39
C ALA A 126 19.71 7.88 14.30
N PHE A 127 19.21 8.26 13.11
CA PHE A 127 19.11 7.37 11.95
C PHE A 127 20.37 7.31 11.10
N GLY A 128 21.46 7.96 11.54
CA GLY A 128 22.78 7.84 10.93
C GLY A 128 23.13 8.96 9.94
N ALA A 129 22.47 10.12 10.02
CA ALA A 129 22.91 11.29 9.26
C ALA A 129 24.30 11.73 9.74
N SER A 130 25.25 11.83 8.81
CA SER A 130 26.57 12.43 9.04
C SER A 130 26.49 13.95 8.88
N GLY A 131 27.52 14.69 9.33
CA GLY A 131 27.58 16.15 9.14
C GLY A 131 27.41 16.59 7.68
N GLN A 132 27.79 15.75 6.71
CA GLN A 132 27.63 16.03 5.27
C GLN A 132 26.25 15.70 4.73
N THR A 133 25.62 14.64 5.22
CA THR A 133 24.30 14.17 4.72
C THR A 133 23.14 14.82 5.47
N LEU A 134 23.37 15.33 6.68
CA LEU A 134 22.34 15.92 7.54
C LEU A 134 21.62 17.10 6.87
N THR A 135 22.37 18.00 6.21
CA THR A 135 21.78 19.16 5.53
C THR A 135 20.81 18.71 4.44
N TYR A 136 21.21 17.75 3.61
CA TYR A 136 20.35 17.24 2.55
C TYR A 136 19.11 16.53 3.09
N ALA A 137 19.29 15.71 4.14
CA ALA A 137 18.19 15.01 4.79
C ALA A 137 17.21 15.99 5.46
N TYR A 138 17.73 17.00 6.12
CA TYR A 138 16.94 18.04 6.79
C TYR A 138 16.12 18.86 5.79
N ASP A 139 16.75 19.38 4.75
CA ASP A 139 16.10 20.21 3.74
C ASP A 139 14.98 19.44 3.02
N PHE A 140 15.22 18.17 2.66
CA PHE A 140 14.21 17.30 2.06
C PHE A 140 13.05 17.04 3.01
N MET A 141 13.35 16.67 4.25
CA MET A 141 12.33 16.33 5.24
C MET A 141 11.51 17.53 5.69
N LEU A 142 12.12 18.70 5.80
CA LEU A 142 11.41 19.95 6.15
C LEU A 142 10.25 20.21 5.17
N VAL A 143 10.54 20.20 3.86
CA VAL A 143 9.52 20.42 2.83
C VAL A 143 8.49 19.29 2.82
N THR A 144 8.95 18.04 2.94
CA THR A 144 8.06 16.86 2.94
C THR A 144 7.12 16.88 4.13
N LEU A 145 7.59 17.20 5.33
CA LEU A 145 6.78 17.26 6.54
C LEU A 145 5.79 18.42 6.48
N LEU A 146 6.20 19.61 6.06
CA LEU A 146 5.28 20.74 5.86
C LEU A 146 4.21 20.44 4.81
N GLY A 147 4.54 19.63 3.80
CA GLY A 147 3.63 19.16 2.78
C GLY A 147 2.71 17.99 3.21
N LEU A 148 2.95 17.39 4.38
CA LEU A 148 2.25 16.19 4.80
C LEU A 148 0.71 16.34 4.89
N PRO A 149 0.14 17.48 5.33
CA PRO A 149 -1.31 17.69 5.26
C PRO A 149 -1.88 17.54 3.85
N VAL A 150 -1.19 18.08 2.85
CA VAL A 150 -1.57 17.94 1.42
C VAL A 150 -1.51 16.47 0.99
N THR A 151 -0.41 15.81 1.32
CA THR A 151 -0.18 14.40 1.01
C THR A 151 -1.30 13.51 1.58
N TYR A 152 -1.62 13.69 2.86
CA TYR A 152 -2.64 12.88 3.53
C TYR A 152 -4.05 13.15 2.98
N VAL A 153 -4.41 14.41 2.78
CA VAL A 153 -5.70 14.76 2.19
C VAL A 153 -5.81 14.17 0.78
N PHE A 154 -4.78 14.32 -0.05
CA PHE A 154 -4.77 13.77 -1.41
C PHE A 154 -4.96 12.26 -1.43
N PHE A 155 -4.09 11.50 -0.76
CA PHE A 155 -4.13 10.04 -0.81
C PHE A 155 -5.36 9.47 -0.13
N ASN A 156 -5.75 9.99 1.05
CA ASN A 156 -6.87 9.44 1.80
C ASN A 156 -8.21 9.69 1.09
N LEU A 157 -8.43 10.89 0.56
CA LEU A 157 -9.62 11.17 -0.23
C LEU A 157 -9.60 10.42 -1.59
N ASN A 158 -8.44 10.19 -2.18
CA ASN A 158 -8.30 9.35 -3.38
C ASN A 158 -8.75 7.90 -3.12
N HIS A 159 -8.42 7.34 -1.94
CA HIS A 159 -8.94 6.04 -1.51
C HIS A 159 -10.46 6.04 -1.38
N VAL A 160 -11.04 7.07 -0.77
CA VAL A 160 -12.51 7.23 -0.65
C VAL A 160 -13.16 7.39 -2.03
N MET A 161 -12.56 8.19 -2.93
CA MET A 161 -13.06 8.36 -4.31
C MET A 161 -13.17 7.02 -5.05
N ARG A 162 -12.16 6.17 -4.91
CA ARG A 162 -12.16 4.82 -5.49
C ARG A 162 -13.26 3.95 -4.87
N ALA A 163 -13.38 4.01 -3.54
CA ALA A 163 -14.36 3.24 -2.76
C ALA A 163 -15.82 3.63 -3.05
N THR A 164 -16.05 4.87 -3.51
CA THR A 164 -17.38 5.40 -3.84
C THR A 164 -17.75 5.30 -5.32
N GLY A 165 -16.99 4.50 -6.11
CA GLY A 165 -17.38 4.17 -7.48
C GLY A 165 -16.64 4.91 -8.58
N TYR A 166 -15.54 5.63 -8.28
CA TYR A 166 -14.80 6.42 -9.27
C TYR A 166 -13.31 6.00 -9.43
N PRO A 167 -13.02 4.70 -9.72
CA PRO A 167 -11.62 4.23 -9.79
C PRO A 167 -10.82 4.91 -10.91
N LYS A 168 -11.44 5.19 -12.07
CA LYS A 168 -10.79 5.88 -13.18
C LYS A 168 -10.44 7.34 -12.84
N LYS A 169 -11.32 8.04 -12.11
CA LYS A 169 -11.05 9.41 -11.67
C LYS A 169 -9.93 9.43 -10.63
N ALA A 170 -9.92 8.46 -9.70
CA ALA A 170 -8.87 8.29 -8.70
C ALA A 170 -7.50 8.03 -9.36
N MET A 171 -7.43 7.09 -10.32
CA MET A 171 -6.23 6.86 -11.13
C MET A 171 -5.80 8.13 -11.86
N GLY A 172 -6.73 8.83 -12.52
CA GLY A 172 -6.43 10.05 -13.25
C GLY A 172 -5.87 11.17 -12.36
N SER A 173 -6.27 11.25 -11.08
CA SER A 173 -5.68 12.18 -10.11
C SER A 173 -4.25 11.81 -9.75
N THR A 174 -3.96 10.51 -9.60
CA THR A 174 -2.60 10.00 -9.35
C THR A 174 -1.71 10.24 -10.58
N LEU A 175 -2.18 9.90 -11.78
CA LEU A 175 -1.42 10.13 -13.03
C LEU A 175 -1.14 11.61 -13.27
N LEU A 176 -2.09 12.51 -12.98
CA LEU A 176 -1.88 13.94 -13.06
C LEU A 176 -0.77 14.39 -12.11
N SER A 177 -0.82 13.95 -10.84
CA SER A 177 0.22 14.28 -9.87
C SER A 177 1.60 13.78 -10.33
N VAL A 178 1.69 12.52 -10.78
CA VAL A 178 2.96 11.96 -11.28
C VAL A 178 3.45 12.73 -12.52
N GLY A 179 2.57 13.04 -13.48
CA GLY A 179 2.93 13.78 -14.68
C GLY A 179 3.47 15.19 -14.37
N VAL A 180 2.81 15.91 -13.45
CA VAL A 180 3.27 17.22 -12.99
C VAL A 180 4.63 17.12 -12.31
N ASN A 181 4.86 16.09 -11.48
CA ASN A 181 6.14 15.90 -10.83
C ASN A 181 7.27 15.62 -11.83
N ILE A 182 7.07 14.72 -12.80
CA ILE A 182 8.07 14.42 -13.86
C ILE A 182 8.47 15.67 -14.63
N ILE A 183 7.57 16.65 -14.77
CA ILE A 183 7.87 17.93 -15.43
C ILE A 183 8.58 18.89 -14.47
N LEU A 184 8.08 19.05 -13.24
CA LEU A 184 8.59 20.04 -12.30
C LEU A 184 9.93 19.65 -11.66
N ALA A 185 10.16 18.36 -11.40
CA ALA A 185 11.39 17.90 -10.75
C ALA A 185 12.65 18.28 -11.56
N PRO A 186 12.75 17.99 -12.88
CA PRO A 186 13.90 18.45 -13.67
C PRO A 186 14.06 19.98 -13.69
N ILE A 187 12.95 20.73 -13.77
CA ILE A 187 12.99 22.19 -13.80
C ILE A 187 13.59 22.72 -12.49
N PHE A 188 13.16 22.23 -11.35
CA PHE A 188 13.63 22.71 -10.05
C PHE A 188 15.04 22.23 -9.74
N ILE A 189 15.38 21.00 -10.11
CA ILE A 189 16.70 20.43 -9.83
C ILE A 189 17.76 20.99 -10.78
N PHE A 190 17.53 20.96 -12.09
CA PHE A 190 18.57 21.28 -13.10
C PHE A 190 18.54 22.75 -13.53
N TRP A 191 17.36 23.33 -13.73
CA TRP A 191 17.26 24.70 -14.22
C TRP A 191 17.38 25.71 -13.09
N PHE A 192 16.53 25.61 -12.05
CA PHE A 192 16.61 26.52 -10.90
C PHE A 192 17.74 26.15 -9.91
N LYS A 193 18.32 24.97 -10.03
CA LYS A 193 19.41 24.48 -9.17
C LYS A 193 19.07 24.48 -7.67
N TRP A 194 17.80 24.21 -7.35
CA TRP A 194 17.35 24.13 -5.94
C TRP A 194 17.70 22.79 -5.27
N GLY A 195 18.42 21.92 -5.97
CA GLY A 195 18.92 20.65 -5.41
C GLY A 195 17.82 19.75 -4.87
N ILE A 196 18.05 19.16 -3.72
CA ILE A 196 17.13 18.19 -3.08
C ILE A 196 15.83 18.88 -2.61
N THR A 197 15.89 20.14 -2.19
CA THR A 197 14.73 20.96 -1.83
C THR A 197 13.81 21.14 -3.03
N GLY A 198 14.40 21.32 -4.23
CA GLY A 198 13.65 21.38 -5.50
C GLY A 198 12.88 20.10 -5.81
N ALA A 199 13.50 18.93 -5.56
CA ALA A 199 12.82 17.66 -5.71
C ALA A 199 11.60 17.52 -4.75
N ALA A 200 11.79 17.87 -3.47
CA ALA A 200 10.71 17.83 -2.48
C ALA A 200 9.57 18.81 -2.81
N LEU A 201 9.89 20.02 -3.27
CA LEU A 201 8.92 21.03 -3.72
C LEU A 201 8.15 20.57 -4.98
N ALA A 202 8.83 19.96 -5.96
CA ALA A 202 8.19 19.38 -7.14
C ALA A 202 7.15 18.32 -6.75
N THR A 203 7.51 17.44 -5.82
CA THR A 203 6.62 16.43 -5.27
C THR A 203 5.41 17.06 -4.57
N LEU A 204 5.63 18.05 -3.72
CA LEU A 204 4.57 18.75 -2.99
C LEU A 204 3.59 19.43 -3.97
N LEU A 205 4.10 20.20 -4.94
CA LEU A 205 3.25 20.88 -5.92
C LEU A 205 2.48 19.89 -6.80
N ALA A 206 3.10 18.80 -7.18
CA ALA A 206 2.42 17.71 -7.88
C ALA A 206 1.27 17.12 -7.06
N GLN A 207 1.47 16.91 -5.77
CA GLN A 207 0.42 16.43 -4.86
C GLN A 207 -0.68 17.49 -4.63
N VAL A 208 -0.35 18.76 -4.62
CA VAL A 208 -1.35 19.86 -4.60
C VAL A 208 -2.29 19.77 -5.80
N THR A 209 -1.77 19.51 -7.01
CA THR A 209 -2.63 19.35 -8.21
C THR A 209 -3.54 18.11 -8.09
N GLY A 210 -3.00 17.00 -7.58
CA GLY A 210 -3.78 15.80 -7.30
C GLY A 210 -4.87 16.04 -6.25
N MET A 211 -4.52 16.70 -5.14
CA MET A 211 -5.45 17.11 -4.07
C MET A 211 -6.56 18.02 -4.61
N ALA A 212 -6.21 19.06 -5.37
CA ALA A 212 -7.18 19.97 -5.96
C ALA A 212 -8.21 19.22 -6.80
N ARG A 213 -7.78 18.28 -7.65
CA ARG A 213 -8.68 17.46 -8.46
C ARG A 213 -9.61 16.56 -7.63
N VAL A 214 -9.11 16.01 -6.53
CA VAL A 214 -9.92 15.19 -5.63
C VAL A 214 -10.91 16.03 -4.84
N LEU A 215 -10.50 17.20 -4.34
CA LEU A 215 -11.38 18.15 -3.67
C LEU A 215 -12.47 18.67 -4.61
N LEU A 216 -12.13 19.05 -5.85
CA LEU A 216 -13.11 19.45 -6.88
C LEU A 216 -14.14 18.34 -7.13
N HIS A 217 -13.71 17.07 -7.18
CA HIS A 217 -14.63 15.95 -7.34
C HIS A 217 -15.65 15.85 -6.19
N PHE A 218 -15.21 16.01 -4.95
CA PHE A 218 -16.10 15.94 -3.79
C PHE A 218 -16.87 17.25 -3.53
N SER A 219 -16.48 18.34 -4.14
CA SER A 219 -17.25 19.60 -4.12
C SER A 219 -18.38 19.62 -5.15
N ASP A 220 -18.34 18.74 -6.16
CA ASP A 220 -19.36 18.62 -7.18
C ASP A 220 -20.58 17.87 -6.62
N ALA A 221 -21.71 18.58 -6.52
CA ALA A 221 -22.99 18.03 -6.08
C ALA A 221 -23.53 16.90 -7.00
N ALA A 222 -22.98 16.78 -8.24
CA ALA A 222 -23.26 15.67 -9.12
C ALA A 222 -22.51 14.39 -8.74
N SER A 223 -21.59 14.43 -7.81
CA SER A 223 -20.91 13.23 -7.30
C SER A 223 -21.80 12.43 -6.36
N THR A 224 -21.65 11.10 -6.36
CA THR A 224 -22.42 10.20 -5.50
C THR A 224 -22.29 10.56 -4.03
N VAL A 225 -21.09 10.91 -3.61
CA VAL A 225 -20.75 11.39 -2.27
C VAL A 225 -20.06 12.73 -2.43
N HIS A 226 -20.51 13.73 -1.68
CA HIS A 226 -19.99 15.09 -1.81
C HIS A 226 -19.99 15.83 -0.47
N PHE A 227 -19.26 16.94 -0.40
CA PHE A 227 -19.20 17.75 0.79
C PHE A 227 -20.54 18.47 1.03
N ARG A 228 -21.08 18.33 2.25
CA ARG A 228 -22.29 19.01 2.72
C ARG A 228 -22.03 19.71 4.04
N ARG A 229 -22.89 20.64 4.40
CA ARG A 229 -22.91 21.22 5.75
C ARG A 229 -23.26 20.14 6.78
N GLY A 230 -22.53 20.10 7.92
CA GLY A 230 -22.80 19.16 9.02
C GLY A 230 -22.07 17.81 8.94
N ILE A 231 -21.22 17.56 7.94
CA ILE A 231 -20.39 16.32 7.85
C ILE A 231 -19.08 16.40 8.64
N TRP A 232 -18.77 17.57 9.15
CA TRP A 232 -17.46 17.89 9.77
C TRP A 232 -17.35 17.42 11.23
N GLU A 233 -18.44 16.97 11.85
CA GLU A 233 -18.41 16.43 13.20
C GLU A 233 -17.66 15.09 13.25
N LEU A 234 -16.65 14.99 14.10
CA LEU A 234 -15.98 13.73 14.39
C LEU A 234 -16.91 12.84 15.21
N ARG A 235 -17.50 11.83 14.57
CA ARG A 235 -18.32 10.83 15.25
C ARG A 235 -17.49 9.67 15.75
N LYS A 236 -17.48 9.44 17.06
CA LYS A 236 -16.73 8.36 17.71
C LYS A 236 -16.86 7.01 16.98
N ALA A 237 -18.09 6.64 16.58
CA ALA A 237 -18.34 5.39 15.86
C ALA A 237 -17.68 5.33 14.49
N ILE A 238 -17.56 6.46 13.76
CA ILE A 238 -16.88 6.54 12.47
C ILE A 238 -15.36 6.51 12.69
N VAL A 239 -14.86 7.34 13.59
CA VAL A 239 -13.43 7.44 13.91
C VAL A 239 -12.88 6.10 14.39
N THR A 240 -13.53 5.44 15.35
CA THR A 240 -13.11 4.13 15.85
C THR A 240 -13.17 3.06 14.76
N GLY A 241 -14.17 3.11 13.89
CA GLY A 241 -14.26 2.22 12.74
C GLY A 241 -13.10 2.41 11.75
N ILE A 242 -12.80 3.67 11.37
CA ILE A 242 -11.67 4.00 10.48
C ILE A 242 -10.35 3.50 11.08
N LEU A 243 -10.08 3.86 12.34
CA LEU A 243 -8.84 3.46 13.03
C LEU A 243 -8.73 1.94 13.16
N SER A 244 -9.81 1.25 13.53
CA SER A 244 -9.80 -0.20 13.70
C SER A 244 -9.45 -0.93 12.40
N ILE A 245 -10.06 -0.54 11.27
CA ILE A 245 -9.84 -1.18 9.98
C ILE A 245 -8.47 -0.79 9.41
N GLY A 246 -8.10 0.48 9.52
CA GLY A 246 -6.83 0.99 9.01
C GLY A 246 -5.61 0.56 9.83
N MET A 247 -5.81 0.06 11.06
CA MET A 247 -4.72 -0.43 11.91
C MET A 247 -3.95 -1.59 11.26
N ALA A 248 -4.63 -2.48 10.52
CA ALA A 248 -3.97 -3.62 9.88
C ALA A 248 -2.87 -3.18 8.89
N PRO A 249 -3.14 -2.37 7.86
CA PRO A 249 -2.10 -1.91 6.94
C PRO A 249 -1.06 -1.00 7.62
N CYS A 250 -1.45 -0.21 8.62
CA CYS A 250 -0.52 0.61 9.40
C CYS A 250 0.52 -0.28 10.11
N LEU A 251 0.07 -1.27 10.86
CA LEU A 251 0.96 -2.20 11.56
C LEU A 251 1.83 -3.02 10.61
N VAL A 252 1.31 -3.42 9.44
CA VAL A 252 2.11 -4.10 8.40
C VAL A 252 3.29 -3.25 7.96
N ASN A 253 3.08 -1.95 7.71
CA ASN A 253 4.16 -1.06 7.30
C ASN A 253 5.20 -0.84 8.41
N VAL A 254 4.74 -0.63 9.66
CA VAL A 254 5.64 -0.48 10.82
C VAL A 254 6.46 -1.75 11.05
N CYS A 255 5.80 -2.91 11.07
CA CYS A 255 6.47 -4.19 11.24
C CYS A 255 7.40 -4.54 10.07
N GLY A 256 7.02 -4.15 8.84
CA GLY A 256 7.86 -4.31 7.65
C GLY A 256 9.19 -3.59 7.79
N SER A 257 9.21 -2.39 8.38
CA SER A 257 10.45 -1.66 8.66
C SER A 257 11.33 -2.41 9.68
N ALA A 258 10.75 -2.93 10.76
CA ALA A 258 11.47 -3.72 11.75
C ALA A 258 12.06 -5.01 11.15
N VAL A 259 11.28 -5.70 10.29
CA VAL A 259 11.74 -6.88 9.56
C VAL A 259 12.91 -6.55 8.63
N THR A 260 12.84 -5.45 7.89
CA THR A 260 13.93 -5.02 7.00
C THR A 260 15.22 -4.76 7.77
N ILE A 261 15.13 -4.09 8.93
CA ILE A 261 16.28 -3.87 9.82
C ILE A 261 16.85 -5.21 10.30
N ALA A 262 15.99 -6.15 10.71
CA ALA A 262 16.42 -7.47 11.16
C ALA A 262 17.12 -8.26 10.03
N ILE A 263 16.57 -8.26 8.81
CA ILE A 263 17.19 -8.90 7.64
C ILE A 263 18.57 -8.30 7.36
N ASN A 264 18.67 -6.97 7.28
CA ASN A 264 19.94 -6.30 6.98
C ASN A 264 21.00 -6.61 8.03
N ARG A 265 20.63 -6.64 9.33
CA ARG A 265 21.55 -6.99 10.41
C ARG A 265 22.03 -8.43 10.30
N GLN A 266 21.11 -9.37 10.08
CA GLN A 266 21.47 -10.78 9.93
C GLN A 266 22.35 -11.03 8.68
N LEU A 267 22.10 -10.30 7.59
CA LEU A 267 22.94 -10.40 6.39
C LEU A 267 24.32 -9.76 6.59
N ALA A 268 24.41 -8.64 7.34
CA ALA A 268 25.69 -8.06 7.72
C ALA A 268 26.56 -9.05 8.51
N ASP A 269 25.93 -9.73 9.49
CA ASP A 269 26.63 -10.66 10.38
C ASP A 269 27.08 -11.97 9.68
N HIS A 270 26.32 -12.44 8.66
CA HIS A 270 26.55 -13.76 8.03
C HIS A 270 27.00 -13.73 6.56
N GLY A 271 26.87 -12.61 5.86
CA GLY A 271 27.16 -12.50 4.43
C GLY A 271 27.85 -11.20 4.01
N GLY A 272 28.03 -10.27 4.94
CA GLY A 272 28.70 -8.99 4.69
C GLY A 272 27.93 -8.06 3.75
N ASP A 273 28.61 -7.00 3.29
CA ASP A 273 27.99 -5.93 2.48
C ASP A 273 27.44 -6.42 1.14
N LEU A 274 28.07 -7.43 0.55
CA LEU A 274 27.62 -8.02 -0.71
C LEU A 274 26.24 -8.68 -0.56
N ALA A 275 25.98 -9.32 0.58
CA ALA A 275 24.67 -9.93 0.87
C ALA A 275 23.57 -8.89 1.08
N ILE A 276 23.88 -7.76 1.71
CA ILE A 276 22.97 -6.63 1.86
C ILE A 276 22.63 -6.05 0.48
N GLY A 277 23.63 -5.89 -0.39
CA GLY A 277 23.44 -5.47 -1.77
C GLY A 277 22.55 -6.43 -2.58
N ALA A 278 22.77 -7.73 -2.44
CA ALA A 278 21.93 -8.77 -3.06
C ALA A 278 20.47 -8.69 -2.56
N TYR A 279 20.27 -8.52 -1.25
CA TYR A 279 18.91 -8.31 -0.71
C TYR A 279 18.25 -7.04 -1.25
N GLY A 280 18.99 -5.97 -1.44
CA GLY A 280 18.49 -4.76 -2.07
C GLY A 280 17.87 -5.01 -3.45
N ILE A 281 18.53 -5.85 -4.28
CA ILE A 281 17.99 -6.27 -5.58
C ILE A 281 16.75 -7.15 -5.41
N ILE A 282 16.84 -8.18 -4.56
CA ILE A 282 15.73 -9.11 -4.29
C ILE A 282 14.51 -8.35 -3.80
N ASN A 283 14.66 -7.46 -2.83
CA ASN A 283 13.56 -6.71 -2.24
C ASN A 283 12.83 -5.83 -3.27
N ARG A 284 13.56 -5.19 -4.20
CA ARG A 284 12.94 -4.41 -5.30
C ARG A 284 12.05 -5.27 -6.18
N ILE A 285 12.49 -6.50 -6.48
CA ILE A 285 11.71 -7.45 -7.29
C ILE A 285 10.45 -7.90 -6.52
N LEU A 286 10.60 -8.25 -5.24
CA LEU A 286 9.49 -8.66 -4.38
C LEU A 286 8.45 -7.53 -4.23
N ILE A 287 8.88 -6.28 -4.04
CA ILE A 287 8.00 -5.11 -3.96
C ILE A 287 7.23 -4.91 -5.26
N LEU A 288 7.86 -5.06 -6.43
CA LEU A 288 7.19 -4.90 -7.71
C LEU A 288 5.98 -5.84 -7.84
N PHE A 289 6.16 -7.12 -7.53
CA PHE A 289 5.06 -8.10 -7.56
C PHE A 289 4.02 -7.83 -6.46
N ALA A 290 4.46 -7.43 -5.27
CA ALA A 290 3.55 -7.03 -4.19
C ALA A 290 2.64 -5.85 -4.60
N MET A 291 3.18 -4.86 -5.33
CA MET A 291 2.41 -3.71 -5.82
C MET A 291 1.31 -4.11 -6.80
N LEU A 292 1.53 -5.13 -7.64
CA LEU A 292 0.48 -5.66 -8.53
C LEU A 292 -0.68 -6.24 -7.71
N VAL A 293 -0.37 -7.05 -6.68
CA VAL A 293 -1.39 -7.65 -5.82
C VAL A 293 -2.09 -6.59 -4.97
N ILE A 294 -1.36 -5.59 -4.44
CA ILE A 294 -1.94 -4.47 -3.70
C ILE A 294 -2.88 -3.66 -4.59
N GLY A 295 -2.49 -3.38 -5.83
CA GLY A 295 -3.37 -2.72 -6.82
C GLY A 295 -4.66 -3.51 -7.06
N LEU A 296 -4.56 -4.85 -7.17
CA LEU A 296 -5.71 -5.74 -7.28
C LEU A 296 -6.62 -5.63 -6.04
N THR A 297 -6.06 -5.68 -4.83
CA THR A 297 -6.84 -5.57 -3.58
C THR A 297 -7.55 -4.22 -3.45
N GLN A 298 -6.90 -3.13 -3.87
CA GLN A 298 -7.51 -1.80 -3.90
C GLN A 298 -8.71 -1.72 -4.86
N GLY A 299 -8.69 -2.47 -5.96
CA GLY A 299 -9.83 -2.59 -6.86
C GLY A 299 -10.95 -3.49 -6.31
N MET A 300 -10.58 -4.54 -5.58
CA MET A 300 -11.54 -5.46 -4.94
C MET A 300 -12.30 -4.84 -3.77
N GLN A 301 -11.64 -3.98 -3.00
CA GLN A 301 -12.17 -3.40 -1.77
C GLN A 301 -13.55 -2.74 -1.93
N PRO A 302 -13.79 -1.84 -2.92
CA PRO A 302 -15.11 -1.25 -3.14
C PRO A 302 -16.17 -2.30 -3.50
N ILE A 303 -15.82 -3.29 -4.30
CA ILE A 303 -16.75 -4.35 -4.75
C ILE A 303 -17.19 -5.21 -3.56
N ILE A 304 -16.23 -5.66 -2.73
CA ILE A 304 -16.49 -6.45 -1.53
C ILE A 304 -17.28 -5.63 -0.51
N GLY A 305 -16.81 -4.41 -0.20
CA GLY A 305 -17.41 -3.55 0.83
C GLY A 305 -18.86 -3.18 0.48
N TYR A 306 -19.11 -2.76 -0.77
CA TYR A 306 -20.45 -2.45 -1.24
C TYR A 306 -21.39 -3.66 -1.17
N ASN A 307 -21.02 -4.79 -1.78
CA ASN A 307 -21.86 -5.98 -1.81
C ASN A 307 -22.05 -6.61 -0.41
N HIS A 308 -21.07 -6.46 0.49
CA HIS A 308 -21.22 -6.85 1.89
C HIS A 308 -22.26 -5.96 2.61
N GLY A 309 -22.18 -4.65 2.40
CA GLY A 309 -23.16 -3.69 2.92
C GLY A 309 -24.58 -3.92 2.37
N ALA A 310 -24.69 -4.27 1.08
CA ALA A 310 -25.94 -4.54 0.38
C ALA A 310 -26.51 -5.95 0.64
N MET A 311 -25.90 -6.73 1.56
CA MET A 311 -26.34 -8.10 1.90
C MET A 311 -26.38 -9.05 0.69
N LYS A 312 -25.40 -8.94 -0.23
CA LYS A 312 -25.23 -9.80 -1.41
C LYS A 312 -24.04 -10.76 -1.24
N PRO A 313 -24.13 -11.78 -0.35
CA PRO A 313 -22.98 -12.63 0.01
C PRO A 313 -22.44 -13.45 -1.15
N GLY A 314 -23.25 -13.84 -2.13
CA GLY A 314 -22.80 -14.55 -3.33
C GLY A 314 -21.79 -13.75 -4.14
N ARG A 315 -22.05 -12.43 -4.34
CA ARG A 315 -21.14 -11.54 -5.06
C ARG A 315 -19.85 -11.27 -4.27
N VAL A 316 -19.95 -11.20 -2.94
CA VAL A 316 -18.78 -11.05 -2.05
C VAL A 316 -17.86 -12.27 -2.18
N LEU A 317 -18.41 -13.49 -2.11
CA LEU A 317 -17.65 -14.73 -2.25
C LEU A 317 -17.07 -14.91 -3.66
N LEU A 318 -17.82 -14.53 -4.68
CA LEU A 318 -17.34 -14.59 -6.07
C LEU A 318 -16.19 -13.61 -6.31
N THR A 319 -16.27 -12.40 -5.74
CA THR A 319 -15.17 -11.42 -5.80
C THR A 319 -13.92 -11.97 -5.09
N LEU A 320 -14.07 -12.60 -3.92
CA LEU A 320 -12.97 -13.26 -3.24
C LEU A 320 -12.34 -14.36 -4.09
N LYS A 321 -13.18 -15.24 -4.70
CA LYS A 321 -12.70 -16.33 -5.55
C LYS A 321 -11.88 -15.82 -6.74
N TYR A 322 -12.41 -14.83 -7.48
CA TYR A 322 -11.69 -14.26 -8.62
C TYR A 322 -10.44 -13.49 -8.20
N GLY A 323 -10.50 -12.80 -7.07
CA GLY A 323 -9.33 -12.10 -6.52
C GLY A 323 -8.22 -13.07 -6.13
N VAL A 324 -8.55 -14.15 -5.40
CA VAL A 324 -7.57 -15.20 -5.04
C VAL A 324 -6.95 -15.80 -6.28
N LEU A 325 -7.79 -16.13 -7.30
CA LEU A 325 -7.28 -16.68 -8.55
C LEU A 325 -6.31 -15.71 -9.25
N ALA A 326 -6.71 -14.43 -9.42
CA ALA A 326 -5.89 -13.44 -10.08
C ALA A 326 -4.60 -13.11 -9.27
N GLY A 327 -4.71 -12.95 -7.95
CA GLY A 327 -3.56 -12.68 -7.09
C GLY A 327 -2.56 -13.82 -7.07
N THR A 328 -3.04 -15.08 -6.98
CA THR A 328 -2.20 -16.27 -7.09
C THR A 328 -1.56 -16.38 -8.47
N SER A 329 -2.29 -16.07 -9.55
CA SER A 329 -1.73 -16.08 -10.90
C SER A 329 -0.58 -15.06 -11.04
N PHE A 330 -0.74 -13.83 -10.54
CA PHE A 330 0.31 -12.81 -10.59
C PHE A 330 1.57 -13.24 -9.83
N THR A 331 1.39 -13.79 -8.62
CA THR A 331 2.55 -14.23 -7.83
C THR A 331 3.17 -15.52 -8.37
N THR A 332 2.39 -16.42 -8.98
CA THR A 332 2.92 -17.61 -9.66
C THR A 332 3.71 -17.24 -10.91
N LEU A 333 3.23 -16.27 -11.70
CA LEU A 333 4.00 -15.75 -12.84
C LEU A 333 5.30 -15.10 -12.37
N GLY A 334 5.27 -14.35 -11.27
CA GLY A 334 6.47 -13.80 -10.65
C GLY A 334 7.44 -14.86 -10.17
N PHE A 335 6.93 -15.91 -9.53
CA PHE A 335 7.72 -17.08 -9.13
C PHE A 335 8.40 -17.73 -10.34
N LEU A 336 7.66 -18.06 -11.38
CA LEU A 336 8.19 -18.67 -12.59
C LEU A 336 9.26 -17.79 -13.25
N ALA A 337 9.02 -16.49 -13.37
CA ALA A 337 10.00 -15.55 -13.92
C ALA A 337 11.30 -15.56 -13.11
N CYS A 338 11.21 -15.48 -11.78
CA CYS A 338 12.36 -15.44 -10.89
C CYS A 338 13.14 -16.77 -10.83
N VAL A 339 12.45 -17.91 -10.97
CA VAL A 339 13.12 -19.23 -10.95
C VAL A 339 13.72 -19.57 -12.31
N LEU A 340 13.07 -19.21 -13.43
CA LEU A 340 13.55 -19.52 -14.77
C LEU A 340 14.68 -18.59 -15.22
N PHE A 341 14.64 -17.32 -14.81
CA PHE A 341 15.58 -16.29 -15.26
C PHE A 341 16.24 -15.51 -14.11
N PRO A 342 16.72 -16.14 -13.03
CA PRO A 342 17.16 -15.40 -11.83
C PRO A 342 18.37 -14.51 -12.10
N ARG A 343 19.36 -15.00 -12.88
CA ARG A 343 20.54 -14.21 -13.28
C ARG A 343 20.20 -13.07 -14.23
N GLY A 344 19.30 -13.30 -15.20
CA GLY A 344 18.85 -12.25 -16.12
C GLY A 344 18.14 -11.11 -15.38
N ILE A 345 17.27 -11.44 -14.43
CA ILE A 345 16.56 -10.45 -13.61
C ILE A 345 17.54 -9.69 -12.70
N ALA A 346 18.48 -10.37 -12.03
CA ALA A 346 19.49 -9.71 -11.21
C ALA A 346 20.41 -8.81 -12.04
N GLY A 347 20.80 -9.26 -13.25
CA GLY A 347 21.63 -8.51 -14.20
C GLY A 347 20.98 -7.23 -14.75
N LEU A 348 19.66 -7.02 -14.58
CA LEU A 348 19.03 -5.73 -14.89
C LEU A 348 19.44 -4.61 -13.92
N PHE A 349 20.00 -4.96 -12.75
CA PHE A 349 20.33 -4.00 -11.69
C PHE A 349 21.83 -3.75 -11.53
N THR A 350 22.69 -4.66 -12.00
CA THR A 350 24.15 -4.57 -11.83
C THR A 350 24.87 -5.43 -12.85
N ASP A 351 26.11 -5.05 -13.17
CA ASP A 351 27.04 -5.83 -14.02
C ASP A 351 28.03 -6.67 -13.17
N ASP A 352 28.04 -6.52 -11.85
CA ASP A 352 28.91 -7.30 -10.96
C ASP A 352 28.45 -8.75 -10.89
N THR A 353 29.28 -9.64 -11.43
CA THR A 353 29.02 -11.08 -11.55
C THR A 353 28.85 -11.77 -10.19
N ALA A 354 29.60 -11.35 -9.17
CA ALA A 354 29.50 -11.89 -7.82
C ALA A 354 28.16 -11.51 -7.17
N LEU A 355 27.78 -10.25 -7.30
CA LEU A 355 26.50 -9.74 -6.81
C LEU A 355 25.31 -10.36 -7.56
N ILE A 356 25.41 -10.53 -8.88
CA ILE A 356 24.38 -11.21 -9.69
C ILE A 356 24.20 -12.66 -9.23
N SER A 357 25.30 -13.39 -9.02
CA SER A 357 25.23 -14.79 -8.60
C SER A 357 24.58 -14.93 -7.22
N LEU A 358 24.95 -14.06 -6.28
CA LEU A 358 24.39 -14.06 -4.92
C LEU A 358 22.92 -13.66 -4.90
N ALA A 359 22.56 -12.61 -5.63
CA ALA A 359 21.18 -12.16 -5.76
C ALA A 359 20.29 -13.21 -6.44
N ALA A 360 20.80 -13.89 -7.48
CA ALA A 360 20.08 -14.96 -8.17
C ALA A 360 19.79 -16.15 -7.25
N ASN A 361 20.77 -16.57 -6.45
CA ASN A 361 20.59 -17.65 -5.48
C ASN A 361 19.56 -17.25 -4.39
N GLY A 362 19.76 -16.09 -3.75
CA GLY A 362 18.83 -15.59 -2.75
C GLY A 362 17.41 -15.38 -3.29
N LEU A 363 17.29 -14.85 -4.52
CA LEU A 363 15.98 -14.66 -5.17
C LEU A 363 15.25 -15.99 -5.36
N THR A 364 15.95 -17.02 -5.85
CA THR A 364 15.36 -18.36 -6.07
C THR A 364 14.82 -18.95 -4.79
N ILE A 365 15.53 -18.79 -3.66
CA ILE A 365 15.08 -19.26 -2.34
C ILE A 365 13.89 -18.43 -1.85
N CYS A 366 14.01 -17.10 -1.88
CA CYS A 366 13.00 -16.19 -1.34
C CYS A 366 11.62 -16.34 -2.02
N VAL A 367 11.58 -16.69 -3.31
CA VAL A 367 10.32 -16.79 -4.06
C VAL A 367 9.64 -18.15 -3.98
N LEU A 368 10.19 -19.16 -3.29
CA LEU A 368 9.63 -20.52 -3.25
C LEU A 368 8.17 -20.57 -2.80
N ALA A 369 7.78 -19.73 -1.85
CA ALA A 369 6.41 -19.63 -1.36
C ALA A 369 5.57 -18.54 -2.07
N PHE A 370 6.12 -17.87 -3.09
CA PHE A 370 5.48 -16.73 -3.76
C PHE A 370 4.08 -17.04 -4.29
N PRO A 371 3.79 -18.23 -4.87
CA PRO A 371 2.43 -18.58 -5.28
C PRO A 371 1.39 -18.49 -4.16
N LEU A 372 1.80 -18.67 -2.90
CA LEU A 372 0.91 -18.60 -1.74
C LEU A 372 0.65 -17.17 -1.26
N ILE A 373 1.61 -16.26 -1.47
CA ILE A 373 1.55 -14.87 -0.97
C ILE A 373 0.39 -14.11 -1.59
N GLY A 374 0.12 -14.30 -2.89
CA GLY A 374 -0.98 -13.64 -3.59
C GLY A 374 -2.32 -13.89 -2.92
N SER A 375 -2.64 -15.13 -2.65
CA SER A 375 -3.87 -15.52 -1.96
C SER A 375 -3.92 -15.00 -0.52
N GLN A 376 -2.81 -15.00 0.20
CA GLN A 376 -2.71 -14.51 1.58
C GLN A 376 -3.00 -13.01 1.67
N ILE A 377 -2.40 -12.19 0.80
CA ILE A 377 -2.65 -10.75 0.74
C ILE A 377 -4.13 -10.48 0.42
N ILE A 378 -4.69 -11.20 -0.55
CA ILE A 378 -6.11 -11.07 -0.93
C ILE A 378 -7.04 -11.40 0.23
N ILE A 379 -6.80 -12.50 0.95
CA ILE A 379 -7.63 -12.92 2.08
C ILE A 379 -7.51 -11.93 3.25
N GLY A 380 -6.33 -11.42 3.54
CA GLY A 380 -6.12 -10.37 4.55
C GLY A 380 -6.94 -9.11 4.23
N ASN A 381 -6.85 -8.63 2.99
CA ASN A 381 -7.61 -7.47 2.51
C ASN A 381 -9.13 -7.74 2.43
N PHE A 382 -9.55 -8.98 2.17
CA PHE A 382 -10.95 -9.36 2.23
C PHE A 382 -11.55 -9.12 3.62
N PHE A 383 -10.88 -9.56 4.69
CA PHE A 383 -11.34 -9.30 6.06
C PHE A 383 -11.41 -7.81 6.39
N GLN A 384 -10.47 -7.04 5.86
CA GLN A 384 -10.46 -5.58 5.98
C GLN A 384 -11.66 -4.96 5.25
N ALA A 385 -11.95 -5.39 4.02
CA ALA A 385 -13.03 -4.86 3.19
C ALA A 385 -14.43 -5.14 3.77
N ILE A 386 -14.61 -6.27 4.49
CA ILE A 386 -15.87 -6.58 5.21
C ILE A 386 -15.92 -6.02 6.64
N GLY A 387 -14.93 -5.21 7.05
CA GLY A 387 -14.90 -4.57 8.37
C GLY A 387 -14.48 -5.50 9.53
N LYS A 388 -13.90 -6.68 9.26
CA LYS A 388 -13.41 -7.61 10.29
C LYS A 388 -11.98 -7.27 10.72
N ALA A 389 -11.80 -6.08 11.30
CA ALA A 389 -10.51 -5.49 11.65
C ALA A 389 -9.59 -6.43 12.45
N ARG A 390 -10.11 -7.08 13.51
CA ARG A 390 -9.31 -7.99 14.36
C ARG A 390 -8.70 -9.16 13.58
N LEU A 391 -9.47 -9.76 12.65
CA LEU A 391 -8.97 -10.83 11.80
C LEU A 391 -7.95 -10.31 10.78
N ALA A 392 -8.21 -9.15 10.19
CA ALA A 392 -7.26 -8.53 9.27
C ALA A 392 -5.92 -8.23 9.95
N ILE A 393 -5.93 -7.63 11.16
CA ILE A 393 -4.72 -7.36 11.95
C ILE A 393 -3.99 -8.67 12.29
N PHE A 394 -4.71 -9.65 12.83
CA PHE A 394 -4.11 -10.93 13.23
C PHE A 394 -3.40 -11.61 12.05
N LEU A 395 -4.11 -11.81 10.92
CA LEU A 395 -3.54 -12.48 9.76
C LEU A 395 -2.37 -11.70 9.13
N SER A 396 -2.44 -10.37 9.13
CA SER A 396 -1.36 -9.54 8.60
C SER A 396 -0.10 -9.59 9.47
N LEU A 397 -0.25 -9.59 10.80
CA LEU A 397 0.87 -9.65 11.74
C LEU A 397 1.45 -11.06 11.90
N THR A 398 0.65 -12.10 11.69
CA THR A 398 1.09 -13.51 11.80
C THR A 398 2.31 -13.76 10.92
N ARG A 399 2.33 -13.26 9.69
CA ARG A 399 3.46 -13.42 8.78
C ARG A 399 4.74 -12.75 9.30
N GLN A 400 4.66 -11.48 9.69
CA GLN A 400 5.85 -10.68 10.00
C GLN A 400 6.36 -10.89 11.41
N MET A 401 5.45 -10.87 12.42
CA MET A 401 5.82 -10.91 13.83
C MET A 401 5.87 -12.32 14.39
N LEU A 402 4.90 -13.18 14.00
CA LEU A 402 4.79 -14.50 14.61
C LEU A 402 5.76 -15.50 13.96
N PHE A 403 6.01 -15.39 12.65
CA PHE A 403 6.86 -16.34 11.95
C PHE A 403 8.16 -15.74 11.44
N LEU A 404 8.13 -14.64 10.66
CA LEU A 404 9.32 -14.14 9.98
C LEU A 404 10.39 -13.64 10.97
N LEU A 405 10.02 -12.80 11.95
CA LEU A 405 10.99 -12.31 12.93
C LEU A 405 11.65 -13.44 13.73
N PRO A 406 10.93 -14.42 14.32
CA PRO A 406 11.55 -15.55 14.98
C PRO A 406 12.46 -16.38 14.06
N PHE A 407 12.04 -16.63 12.80
CA PHE A 407 12.89 -17.37 11.87
C PHE A 407 14.18 -16.60 11.52
N LEU A 408 14.12 -15.29 11.35
CA LEU A 408 15.29 -14.44 11.11
C LEU A 408 16.28 -14.45 12.29
N LEU A 409 15.81 -14.70 13.52
CA LEU A 409 16.68 -14.79 14.69
C LEU A 409 17.26 -16.18 14.90
N VAL A 410 16.61 -17.24 14.40
CA VAL A 410 16.98 -18.63 14.66
C VAL A 410 17.68 -19.27 13.49
N LEU A 411 17.13 -19.22 12.27
CA LEU A 411 17.66 -19.96 11.10
C LEU A 411 19.06 -19.52 10.67
N PRO A 412 19.44 -18.24 10.71
CA PRO A 412 20.79 -17.82 10.34
C PRO A 412 21.88 -18.43 11.23
N ARG A 413 21.56 -18.80 12.46
CA ARG A 413 22.51 -19.48 13.37
C ARG A 413 22.91 -20.88 12.89
N PHE A 414 22.02 -21.55 12.13
CA PHE A 414 22.26 -22.90 11.61
C PHE A 414 22.70 -22.92 10.16
N TRP A 415 22.16 -22.01 9.33
CA TRP A 415 22.38 -22.01 7.87
C TRP A 415 23.03 -20.73 7.36
N GLY A 416 23.55 -19.88 8.26
CA GLY A 416 24.18 -18.61 7.87
C GLY A 416 23.28 -17.76 7.00
N GLN A 417 23.82 -17.22 5.92
CA GLN A 417 23.12 -16.38 4.97
C GLN A 417 21.90 -17.07 4.33
N ASP A 418 22.00 -18.35 4.00
CA ASP A 418 20.87 -19.10 3.41
C ASP A 418 19.71 -19.25 4.40
N GLY A 419 19.99 -19.23 5.70
CA GLY A 419 18.99 -19.17 6.75
C GLY A 419 18.17 -17.87 6.72
N VAL A 420 18.79 -16.75 6.34
CA VAL A 420 18.06 -15.47 6.15
C VAL A 420 17.11 -15.60 4.94
N TRP A 421 17.59 -16.12 3.81
CA TRP A 421 16.77 -16.31 2.61
C TRP A 421 15.62 -17.29 2.87
N ALA A 422 15.88 -18.41 3.54
CA ALA A 422 14.89 -19.44 3.85
C ALA A 422 13.84 -18.97 4.86
N SER A 423 14.14 -17.97 5.70
CA SER A 423 13.19 -17.41 6.66
C SER A 423 11.94 -16.85 6.00
N LEU A 424 12.07 -16.26 4.80
CA LEU A 424 10.94 -15.66 4.07
C LEU A 424 9.93 -16.72 3.63
N PRO A 425 10.29 -17.73 2.80
CA PRO A 425 9.34 -18.72 2.32
C PRO A 425 8.76 -19.58 3.45
N LEU A 426 9.53 -19.90 4.50
CA LEU A 426 9.02 -20.67 5.65
C LEU A 426 7.95 -19.88 6.41
N ALA A 427 8.19 -18.58 6.64
CA ALA A 427 7.17 -17.71 7.25
C ALA A 427 5.91 -17.60 6.38
N ASP A 428 6.07 -17.51 5.06
CA ASP A 428 4.96 -17.44 4.11
C ASP A 428 4.12 -18.72 4.13
N VAL A 429 4.74 -19.90 4.10
CA VAL A 429 4.04 -21.19 4.16
C VAL A 429 3.24 -21.34 5.46
N LEU A 430 3.86 -21.10 6.63
CA LEU A 430 3.15 -21.22 7.90
C LEU A 430 2.02 -20.19 8.04
N SER A 431 2.27 -18.96 7.62
CA SER A 431 1.26 -17.92 7.64
C SER A 431 0.11 -18.22 6.67
N PHE A 432 0.40 -18.82 5.52
CA PHE A 432 -0.63 -19.30 4.59
C PHE A 432 -1.50 -20.40 5.19
N ILE A 433 -0.90 -21.37 5.88
CA ILE A 433 -1.64 -22.44 6.58
C ILE A 433 -2.61 -21.82 7.60
N VAL A 434 -2.13 -20.89 8.44
CA VAL A 434 -2.99 -20.17 9.39
C VAL A 434 -4.12 -19.43 8.64
N THR A 435 -3.77 -18.70 7.59
CA THR A 435 -4.76 -17.96 6.79
C THR A 435 -5.82 -18.90 6.19
N LEU A 436 -5.40 -20.08 5.69
CA LEU A 436 -6.30 -21.08 5.11
C LEU A 436 -7.26 -21.66 6.17
N LEU A 437 -6.78 -21.93 7.37
CA LEU A 437 -7.61 -22.43 8.48
C LEU A 437 -8.68 -21.41 8.87
N PHE A 438 -8.27 -20.13 9.02
CA PHE A 438 -9.19 -19.07 9.40
C PHE A 438 -10.22 -18.78 8.31
N ILE A 439 -9.81 -18.70 7.04
CA ILE A 439 -10.75 -18.41 5.94
C ILE A 439 -11.74 -19.58 5.74
N ARG A 440 -11.30 -20.85 5.82
CA ARG A 440 -12.18 -22.01 5.74
C ARG A 440 -13.25 -21.99 6.84
N ARG A 441 -12.85 -21.74 8.10
CA ARG A 441 -13.77 -21.62 9.23
C ARG A 441 -14.74 -20.45 9.06
N PHE A 442 -14.22 -19.31 8.64
CA PHE A 442 -15.03 -18.12 8.37
C PHE A 442 -16.04 -18.35 7.25
N LEU A 443 -15.62 -18.94 6.13
CA LEU A 443 -16.51 -19.21 4.98
C LEU A 443 -17.64 -20.16 5.33
N LYS A 444 -17.36 -21.21 6.14
CA LYS A 444 -18.38 -22.12 6.66
C LYS A 444 -19.44 -21.37 7.47
N TYR A 445 -19.00 -20.53 8.44
CA TYR A 445 -19.90 -19.70 9.24
C TYR A 445 -20.64 -18.66 8.38
N TYR A 446 -19.94 -17.99 7.47
CA TYR A 446 -20.50 -16.94 6.62
C TYR A 446 -21.59 -17.50 5.68
N ARG A 447 -21.38 -18.68 5.10
CA ARG A 447 -22.37 -19.38 4.29
C ARG A 447 -23.60 -19.80 5.08
N LEU A 448 -23.42 -20.38 6.28
CA LEU A 448 -24.52 -20.76 7.15
C LEU A 448 -25.38 -19.54 7.56
N LYS A 449 -24.74 -18.46 7.98
CA LYS A 449 -25.42 -17.22 8.38
C LYS A 449 -26.20 -16.58 7.24
N ASN A 450 -25.72 -16.68 6.00
CA ASN A 450 -26.30 -16.02 4.84
C ASN A 450 -27.00 -17.03 3.89
N ARG A 451 -27.35 -18.24 4.34
CA ARG A 451 -27.94 -19.29 3.51
C ARG A 451 -29.16 -18.82 2.75
N HIS A 452 -30.07 -18.13 3.43
CA HIS A 452 -31.28 -17.58 2.81
C HIS A 452 -31.00 -16.65 1.61
N TYR A 453 -29.96 -15.83 1.71
CA TYR A 453 -29.55 -14.92 0.63
C TYR A 453 -28.75 -15.62 -0.49
N LEU A 454 -28.09 -16.75 -0.18
CA LEU A 454 -27.33 -17.52 -1.16
C LEU A 454 -28.24 -18.38 -2.02
N ASP A 455 -29.28 -18.98 -1.44
CA ASP A 455 -30.24 -19.85 -2.13
C ASP A 455 -31.09 -19.07 -3.14
N HIS A 456 -31.23 -17.74 -2.99
CA HIS A 456 -32.01 -16.88 -3.84
C HIS A 456 -31.17 -15.95 -4.75
N SER A 457 -29.83 -16.12 -4.78
CA SER A 457 -28.97 -15.31 -5.65
C SER A 457 -28.82 -15.94 -7.04
N PRO A 458 -29.07 -15.20 -8.13
CA PRO A 458 -28.76 -15.67 -9.48
C PRO A 458 -27.22 -15.81 -9.60
N GLY A 459 -26.70 -17.04 -9.55
CA GLY A 459 -25.27 -17.34 -9.64
C GLY A 459 -24.73 -18.32 -8.60
N GLY A 460 -25.58 -19.01 -7.85
CA GLY A 460 -25.21 -20.08 -6.95
C GLY A 460 -25.24 -21.44 -7.69
N ALA A 461 -24.26 -21.67 -8.55
CA ALA A 461 -23.90 -22.98 -9.09
C ALA A 461 -22.37 -23.01 -9.33
#